data_6d00f7748c2964bfbc12c53ecc5581bc
#
_entry.id   6d00f7748c2964bfbc12c53ecc5581bc
#
_cell.length_a   1.000
_cell.length_b   1.000
_cell.length_c   1.000
_cell.angle_alpha   90.00
_cell.angle_beta   90.00
_cell.angle_gamma   90.00
#
_symmetry.space_group_name_H-M   'P 1'
#
loop_
_entity.id
_entity.type
_entity.pdbx_description
1 polymer ?
#
loop_
_entity_poly.entity_id
_entity_poly.type
_entity_poly.pdbx_seq_one_letter_code
_entity_poly.pdbx_strand_id
1 'polypeptide(L)'
;MSTLHVLSHSPFTDSRLDSCLRVCGNRDAILLCGDGAYALHSAALQTQGVKVFVLSEDMQARNLPLPDWADSVDFPGFVQLSIDYDKVNTWL
;
A
#
# COMPACT_ATOMS: atom_id res chain seq x y z
N MET A 1 17.92 5.25 -2.63
CA MET A 1 16.66 5.79 -3.19
C MET A 1 15.48 5.00 -2.68
N SER A 2 14.41 5.68 -2.37
CA SER A 2 13.19 5.06 -1.85
C SER A 2 11.98 5.54 -2.64
N THR A 3 11.02 4.64 -2.88
CA THR A 3 9.81 4.93 -3.62
C THR A 3 8.60 4.49 -2.80
N LEU A 4 7.61 5.37 -2.69
CA LEU A 4 6.30 5.04 -2.13
C LEU A 4 5.39 4.67 -3.30
N HIS A 5 4.98 3.41 -3.37
CA HIS A 5 4.06 2.93 -4.40
C HIS A 5 2.63 3.04 -3.89
N VAL A 6 1.79 3.77 -4.61
CA VAL A 6 0.40 3.99 -4.22
C VAL A 6 -0.49 3.11 -5.09
N LEU A 7 -1.22 2.20 -4.47
CA LEU A 7 -2.13 1.26 -5.14
C LEU A 7 -3.57 1.58 -4.73
N SER A 8 -4.42 1.84 -5.72
CA SER A 8 -5.83 2.18 -5.52
C SER A 8 -6.79 1.16 -6.12
N HIS A 9 -6.28 0.08 -6.71
CA HIS A 9 -7.09 -0.97 -7.34
C HIS A 9 -7.04 -2.26 -6.55
N SER A 10 -8.17 -2.99 -6.55
CA SER A 10 -8.24 -4.28 -5.88
C SER A 10 -7.31 -5.30 -6.54
N PRO A 11 -6.51 -6.06 -5.76
CA PRO A 11 -5.66 -7.10 -6.34
C PRO A 11 -6.46 -8.27 -6.89
N PHE A 12 -7.74 -8.36 -6.57
CA PHE A 12 -8.60 -9.45 -7.02
C PHE A 12 -9.21 -9.18 -8.40
N THR A 13 -9.11 -7.94 -8.90
CA THR A 13 -9.68 -7.55 -10.19
C THR A 13 -8.64 -7.21 -11.24
N ASP A 14 -7.37 -7.02 -10.85
CA ASP A 14 -6.29 -6.77 -11.80
C ASP A 14 -4.95 -7.18 -11.20
N SER A 15 -3.88 -7.03 -11.98
CA SER A 15 -2.54 -7.50 -11.63
C SER A 15 -1.57 -6.39 -11.22
N ARG A 16 -2.07 -5.20 -10.90
CA ARG A 16 -1.19 -4.08 -10.54
C ARG A 16 -0.35 -4.36 -9.30
N LEU A 17 -0.93 -5.05 -8.29
CA LEU A 17 -0.17 -5.43 -7.11
C LEU A 17 1.01 -6.32 -7.47
N ASP A 18 0.79 -7.34 -8.30
CA ASP A 18 1.86 -8.26 -8.70
C ASP A 18 2.96 -7.51 -9.45
N SER A 19 2.59 -6.61 -10.35
CA SER A 19 3.55 -5.80 -11.09
C SER A 19 4.34 -4.89 -10.15
N CYS A 20 3.67 -4.28 -9.18
CA CYS A 20 4.31 -3.43 -8.18
C CYS A 20 5.33 -4.21 -7.35
N LEU A 21 4.96 -5.41 -6.88
CA LEU A 21 5.84 -6.24 -6.05
C LEU A 21 7.11 -6.65 -6.79
N ARG A 22 7.04 -6.81 -8.12
CA ARG A 22 8.21 -7.16 -8.92
C ARG A 22 9.26 -6.06 -8.97
N VAL A 23 8.86 -4.80 -8.82
CA VAL A 23 9.76 -3.66 -8.90
C VAL A 23 10.09 -3.04 -7.55
N CYS A 24 9.45 -3.49 -6.47
CA CYS A 24 9.74 -2.98 -5.13
C CYS A 24 11.15 -3.35 -4.68
N GLY A 25 11.89 -2.35 -4.24
CA GLY A 25 13.21 -2.54 -3.64
C GLY A 25 13.13 -2.58 -2.11
N ASN A 26 14.29 -2.78 -1.47
CA ASN A 26 14.39 -2.93 -0.01
C ASN A 26 13.95 -1.68 0.76
N ARG A 27 14.05 -0.52 0.14
CA ARG A 27 13.73 0.77 0.76
C ARG A 27 12.39 1.32 0.32
N ASP A 28 11.66 0.57 -0.50
CA ASP A 28 10.37 0.99 -0.99
C ASP A 28 9.27 0.63 0.01
N ALA A 29 8.13 1.30 -0.12
CA ALA A 29 6.94 1.00 0.65
C ALA A 29 5.73 1.02 -0.27
N ILE A 30 4.66 0.39 0.18
CA ILE A 30 3.38 0.37 -0.53
C ILE A 30 2.35 1.06 0.34
N LEU A 31 1.57 1.97 -0.26
CA LEU A 31 0.42 2.58 0.39
C LEU A 31 -0.84 2.15 -0.34
N LEU A 32 -1.76 1.56 0.41
CA LEU A 32 -3.04 1.07 -0.11
C LEU A 32 -4.12 2.11 0.17
N CYS A 33 -4.87 2.49 -0.85
CA CYS A 33 -5.99 3.41 -0.72
C CYS A 33 -7.14 2.95 -1.62
N GLY A 34 -8.34 3.47 -1.39
CA GLY A 34 -9.52 3.05 -2.15
C GLY A 34 -9.68 1.53 -2.11
N ASP A 35 -9.99 0.93 -3.24
CA ASP A 35 -10.14 -0.53 -3.35
C ASP A 35 -8.82 -1.28 -3.20
N GLY A 36 -7.68 -0.60 -3.27
CA GLY A 36 -6.38 -1.19 -2.97
C GLY A 36 -6.29 -1.71 -1.54
N ALA A 37 -7.12 -1.18 -0.61
CA ALA A 37 -7.16 -1.66 0.77
C ALA A 37 -7.49 -3.15 0.86
N TYR A 38 -8.17 -3.74 -0.12
CA TYR A 38 -8.44 -5.18 -0.13
C TYR A 38 -7.16 -6.02 -0.26
N ALA A 39 -6.04 -5.42 -0.63
CA ALA A 39 -4.75 -6.11 -0.65
C ALA A 39 -4.28 -6.52 0.75
N LEU A 40 -4.89 -6.00 1.82
CA LEU A 40 -4.65 -6.48 3.18
C LEU A 40 -4.96 -7.97 3.34
N HIS A 41 -5.75 -8.56 2.46
CA HIS A 41 -6.02 -10.00 2.44
C HIS A 41 -5.02 -10.78 1.57
N SER A 42 -4.06 -10.12 0.94
CA SER A 42 -3.14 -10.78 0.01
C SER A 42 -1.99 -11.45 0.78
N ALA A 43 -1.88 -12.77 0.64
CA ALA A 43 -0.76 -13.51 1.21
C ALA A 43 0.56 -13.10 0.54
N ALA A 44 0.54 -12.78 -0.75
CA ALA A 44 1.74 -12.35 -1.46
C ALA A 44 2.30 -11.06 -0.86
N LEU A 45 1.44 -10.12 -0.49
CA LEU A 45 1.87 -8.87 0.13
C LEU A 45 2.47 -9.11 1.50
N GLN A 46 1.86 -9.99 2.29
CA GLN A 46 2.36 -10.33 3.63
C GLN A 46 3.74 -10.97 3.57
N THR A 47 3.95 -11.89 2.63
CA THR A 47 5.19 -12.67 2.56
C THR A 47 6.34 -11.91 1.89
N GLN A 48 6.05 -10.81 1.21
CA GLN A 48 7.07 -10.05 0.48
C GLN A 48 8.03 -9.29 1.41
N GLY A 49 7.61 -9.01 2.65
CA GLY A 49 8.45 -8.29 3.60
C GLY A 49 8.58 -6.80 3.32
N VAL A 50 7.79 -6.26 2.41
CA VAL A 50 7.80 -4.83 2.09
C VAL A 50 7.00 -4.07 3.16
N LYS A 51 7.40 -2.81 3.41
CA LYS A 51 6.65 -1.94 4.33
C LYS A 51 5.31 -1.57 3.71
N VAL A 52 4.23 -1.77 4.45
CA VAL A 52 2.87 -1.55 3.94
C VAL A 52 2.14 -0.55 4.83
N PHE A 53 1.56 0.46 4.19
CA PHE A 53 0.66 1.43 4.81
C PHE A 53 -0.72 1.32 4.16
N VAL A 54 -1.77 1.65 4.90
CA VAL A 54 -3.14 1.71 4.37
C VAL A 54 -3.82 2.97 4.90
N LEU A 55 -4.58 3.65 4.04
CA LEU A 55 -5.39 4.78 4.47
C LEU A 55 -6.48 4.29 5.40
N SER A 56 -6.50 4.81 6.64
CA SER A 56 -7.42 4.35 7.67
C SER A 56 -8.88 4.54 7.28
N GLU A 57 -9.22 5.64 6.62
CA GLU A 57 -10.58 5.90 6.17
C GLU A 57 -11.07 4.84 5.17
N ASP A 58 -10.22 4.48 4.22
CA ASP A 58 -10.57 3.49 3.19
C ASP A 58 -10.67 2.08 3.78
N MET A 59 -9.80 1.76 4.72
CA MET A 59 -9.86 0.50 5.45
C MET A 59 -11.14 0.38 6.27
N GLN A 60 -11.49 1.42 7.01
CA GLN A 60 -12.68 1.44 7.86
C GLN A 60 -13.97 1.40 7.04
N ALA A 61 -14.01 2.11 5.92
CA ALA A 61 -15.17 2.11 5.03
C ALA A 61 -15.49 0.72 4.48
N ARG A 62 -14.49 -0.16 4.43
CA ARG A 62 -14.61 -1.52 3.92
C ARG A 62 -14.63 -2.58 5.02
N ASN A 63 -14.67 -2.15 6.29
CA ASN A 63 -14.65 -3.04 7.46
C ASN A 63 -13.48 -4.04 7.44
N LEU A 64 -12.32 -3.59 7.00
CA LEU A 64 -11.14 -4.43 6.96
C LEU A 64 -10.35 -4.31 8.27
N PRO A 65 -9.98 -5.41 8.91
CA PRO A 65 -9.11 -5.36 10.08
C PRO A 65 -7.68 -5.02 9.66
N LEU A 66 -6.95 -4.32 10.53
CA LEU A 66 -5.56 -4.00 10.30
C LEU A 66 -4.69 -5.19 10.72
N PRO A 67 -3.96 -5.82 9.79
CA PRO A 67 -3.05 -6.90 10.15
C PRO A 67 -1.79 -6.37 10.83
N ASP A 68 -1.08 -7.25 11.55
CA ASP A 68 0.11 -6.88 12.30
C ASP A 68 1.25 -6.38 11.41
N TRP A 69 1.27 -6.80 10.16
CA TRP A 69 2.36 -6.46 9.23
C TRP A 69 2.12 -5.17 8.45
N ALA A 70 1.04 -4.43 8.75
CA ALA A 70 0.71 -3.18 8.08
C ALA A 70 0.42 -2.09 9.10
N ASP A 71 0.60 -0.84 8.69
CA ASP A 71 0.28 0.33 9.50
C ASP A 71 -0.82 1.15 8.82
N SER A 72 -1.76 1.67 9.61
CA SER A 72 -2.76 2.60 9.09
C SER A 72 -2.26 4.03 9.21
N VAL A 73 -2.64 4.87 8.24
CA VAL A 73 -2.33 6.30 8.24
C VAL A 73 -3.56 7.10 7.86
N ASP A 74 -3.66 8.32 8.38
CA ASP A 74 -4.67 9.28 7.96
C ASP A 74 -4.13 10.12 6.77
N PHE A 75 -4.93 11.07 6.26
CA PHE A 75 -4.49 11.91 5.17
C PHE A 75 -3.24 12.73 5.49
N PRO A 76 -3.14 13.40 6.66
CA PRO A 76 -1.87 14.07 7.02
C PRO A 76 -0.69 13.11 7.04
N GLY A 77 -0.88 11.87 7.51
CA GLY A 77 0.15 10.85 7.50
C GLY A 77 0.56 10.45 6.08
N PHE A 78 -0.40 10.33 5.18
CA PHE A 78 -0.11 10.06 3.77
C PHE A 78 0.72 11.18 3.15
N VAL A 79 0.35 12.43 3.40
CA VAL A 79 1.11 13.59 2.90
C VAL A 79 2.53 13.55 3.43
N GLN A 80 2.71 13.23 4.71
CA GLN A 80 4.03 13.12 5.31
C GLN A 80 4.85 12.01 4.64
N LEU A 81 4.26 10.86 4.37
CA LEU A 81 4.95 9.78 3.67
C LEU A 81 5.39 10.19 2.27
N SER A 82 4.57 10.96 1.56
CA SER A 82 4.91 11.42 0.22
C SER A 82 6.10 12.39 0.22
N ILE A 83 6.37 13.02 1.36
CA ILE A 83 7.53 13.88 1.55
C ILE A 83 8.75 13.06 1.98
N ASP A 84 8.56 12.06 2.84
CA ASP A 84 9.64 11.27 3.42
C ASP A 84 10.33 10.35 2.40
N TYR A 85 9.57 9.88 1.39
CA TYR A 85 10.12 9.05 0.33
C TYR A 85 10.63 9.91 -0.83
N ASP A 86 11.70 9.44 -1.48
CA ASP A 86 12.32 10.18 -2.59
C ASP A 86 11.39 10.32 -3.79
N LYS A 87 10.56 9.30 -4.02
CA LYS A 87 9.64 9.27 -5.15
C LYS A 87 8.29 8.72 -4.71
N VAL A 88 7.23 9.16 -5.40
CA VAL A 88 5.90 8.57 -5.27
C VAL A 88 5.48 8.07 -6.65
N ASN A 89 5.14 6.80 -6.73
CA ASN A 89 4.66 6.17 -7.96
C ASN A 89 3.24 5.68 -7.77
N THR A 90 2.30 6.28 -8.48
CA THR A 90 0.89 5.90 -8.41
C THR A 90 0.59 4.90 -9.53
N TRP A 91 0.12 3.73 -9.15
CA TRP A 91 -0.26 2.67 -10.09
C TRP A 91 -1.71 2.87 -10.52
N LEU A 92 -1.89 3.48 -11.67
CA LEU A 92 -3.23 3.82 -12.21
C LEU A 92 -3.86 2.69 -13.00
#